data_48234a7fb6691f9ca6cb6da0b2f2d511
#
_entry.id   48234a7fb6691f9ca6cb6da0b2f2d511
#
_cell.length_a   1.000
_cell.length_b   1.000
_cell.length_c   1.000
_cell.angle_alpha   90.00
_cell.angle_beta   90.00
_cell.angle_gamma   90.00
#
_symmetry.space_group_name_H-M   'P 1'
#
loop_
_entity.id
_entity.type
_entity.pdbx_description
1 polymer ?
#
loop_
_entity_poly.entity_id
_entity_poly.type
_entity_poly.pdbx_seq_one_letter_code
_entity_poly.pdbx_strand_id
1 'polypeptide(L)'
;MFYIAVPTPFYQDETGSHKADLKYVESAGRMAGKVLEAPNLVILESTVPPHTTEMLARVLSEESGIDMDKIHVAHCPERVIPGNMMYELKNNDRIVGARTPEAAEMAASIYEKVLEKGVVHKTDDLTAEMCKLTENTFRDVNIAYANELSVICDKMGIDVFELIKLANCHPRVNILNPGVGVGGHCIAVDPWFIYEQFPAEAKVILAARERNENKPRFVADKVVSSLAKVTDTVGVLGLSYKPDVDDLRESPSIELCHILQDKGVHVLACEPFAKDSEVQGIPNVSFEEILKKAD
;
A
#
# COMPACT_ATOMS: atom_id res chain seq x y z
N MET A 1 -13.28 21.61 14.78
CA MET A 1 -12.21 20.88 14.07
C MET A 1 -12.70 19.50 13.71
N PHE A 2 -12.37 19.03 12.50
CA PHE A 2 -12.79 17.73 11.98
C PHE A 2 -11.56 16.95 11.47
N TYR A 3 -11.53 15.63 11.71
CA TYR A 3 -10.60 14.71 11.11
C TYR A 3 -11.34 13.80 10.13
N ILE A 4 -10.80 13.66 8.93
CA ILE A 4 -11.29 12.74 7.91
C ILE A 4 -10.24 11.66 7.72
N ALA A 5 -10.56 10.45 8.20
CA ALA A 5 -9.73 9.26 8.14
C ALA A 5 -10.59 8.10 7.65
N VAL A 6 -10.89 8.10 6.37
CA VAL A 6 -11.77 7.15 5.69
C VAL A 6 -10.99 6.30 4.69
N PRO A 7 -11.49 5.11 4.32
CA PRO A 7 -10.86 4.30 3.28
C PRO A 7 -10.81 5.03 1.93
N THR A 8 -9.74 4.78 1.19
CA THR A 8 -9.54 5.23 -0.19
C THR A 8 -9.15 4.04 -1.05
N PRO A 9 -10.07 3.10 -1.30
CA PRO A 9 -9.79 1.95 -2.13
C PRO A 9 -9.62 2.36 -3.59
N PHE A 10 -9.03 1.46 -4.38
CA PHE A 10 -9.05 1.60 -5.83
C PHE A 10 -9.99 0.56 -6.44
N TYR A 11 -10.38 0.78 -7.68
CA TYR A 11 -11.11 -0.17 -8.52
C TYR A 11 -10.55 -0.14 -9.94
N GLN A 12 -10.78 -1.19 -10.70
CA GLN A 12 -10.50 -1.18 -12.12
C GLN A 12 -11.74 -0.74 -12.89
N ASP A 13 -11.57 0.24 -13.77
CA ASP A 13 -12.63 0.66 -14.68
C ASP A 13 -12.83 -0.35 -15.83
N GLU A 14 -13.79 -0.08 -16.72
CA GLU A 14 -14.10 -0.94 -17.86
C GLU A 14 -12.93 -1.14 -18.84
N THR A 15 -11.91 -0.25 -18.77
CA THR A 15 -10.69 -0.36 -19.58
C THR A 15 -9.57 -1.13 -18.86
N GLY A 16 -9.80 -1.56 -17.61
CA GLY A 16 -8.80 -2.19 -16.75
C GLY A 16 -7.85 -1.19 -16.07
N SER A 17 -8.12 0.12 -16.19
CA SER A 17 -7.31 1.14 -15.54
C SER A 17 -7.67 1.25 -14.05
N HIS A 18 -6.66 1.36 -13.20
CA HIS A 18 -6.85 1.56 -11.77
C HIS A 18 -7.31 3.01 -11.49
N LYS A 19 -8.38 3.13 -10.72
CA LYS A 19 -9.01 4.40 -10.33
C LYS A 19 -9.21 4.47 -8.83
N ALA A 20 -8.92 5.63 -8.23
CA ALA A 20 -9.21 5.86 -6.82
C ALA A 20 -10.72 6.03 -6.58
N ASP A 21 -11.24 5.36 -5.55
CA ASP A 21 -12.62 5.58 -5.09
C ASP A 21 -12.65 6.63 -3.96
N LEU A 22 -12.92 7.86 -4.32
CA LEU A 22 -12.96 9.00 -3.39
C LEU A 22 -14.34 9.26 -2.78
N LYS A 23 -15.34 8.41 -3.05
CA LYS A 23 -16.71 8.61 -2.54
C LYS A 23 -16.78 8.71 -1.01
N TYR A 24 -15.90 8.00 -0.30
CA TYR A 24 -15.86 8.07 1.17
C TYR A 24 -15.34 9.42 1.66
N VAL A 25 -14.30 9.97 1.00
CA VAL A 25 -13.76 11.30 1.31
C VAL A 25 -14.81 12.36 1.01
N GLU A 26 -15.46 12.27 -0.15
CA GLU A 26 -16.53 13.18 -0.55
C GLU A 26 -17.72 13.13 0.42
N SER A 27 -18.17 11.93 0.78
CA SER A 27 -19.26 11.73 1.75
C SER A 27 -18.94 12.32 3.12
N ALA A 28 -17.72 12.08 3.63
CA ALA A 28 -17.26 12.66 4.90
C ALA A 28 -17.17 14.20 4.81
N GLY A 29 -16.70 14.73 3.69
CA GLY A 29 -16.67 16.16 3.41
C GLY A 29 -18.06 16.78 3.43
N ARG A 30 -19.05 16.16 2.76
CA ARG A 30 -20.45 16.61 2.79
C ARG A 30 -21.05 16.57 4.19
N MET A 31 -20.75 15.55 4.98
CA MET A 31 -21.21 15.46 6.38
C MET A 31 -20.59 16.59 7.23
N ALA A 32 -19.30 16.81 7.12
CA ALA A 32 -18.60 17.88 7.84
C ALA A 32 -19.09 19.26 7.41
N GLY A 33 -19.30 19.48 6.10
CA GLY A 33 -19.77 20.74 5.53
C GLY A 33 -21.09 21.23 6.10
N LYS A 34 -22.03 20.31 6.41
CA LYS A 34 -23.35 20.64 7.01
C LYS A 34 -23.27 21.31 8.37
N VAL A 35 -22.18 21.12 9.09
CA VAL A 35 -21.97 21.64 10.46
C VAL A 35 -20.69 22.46 10.59
N LEU A 36 -20.08 22.77 9.46
CA LEU A 36 -18.86 23.56 9.40
C LEU A 36 -19.15 25.03 9.70
N GLU A 37 -18.39 25.60 10.60
CA GLU A 37 -18.40 27.01 10.94
C GLU A 37 -16.98 27.57 10.82
N ALA A 38 -16.84 28.78 10.26
CA ALA A 38 -15.55 29.46 10.27
C ALA A 38 -15.17 29.93 11.68
N PRO A 39 -13.93 29.75 12.15
CA PRO A 39 -12.74 29.26 11.46
C PRO A 39 -12.40 27.78 11.77
N ASN A 40 -13.33 26.86 11.55
CA ASN A 40 -13.04 25.45 11.78
C ASN A 40 -11.96 24.91 10.83
N LEU A 41 -11.09 24.05 11.39
CA LEU A 41 -10.08 23.32 10.63
C LEU A 41 -10.60 21.94 10.26
N VAL A 42 -10.42 21.51 9.02
CA VAL A 42 -10.62 20.14 8.55
C VAL A 42 -9.27 19.54 8.17
N ILE A 43 -8.96 18.39 8.73
CA ILE A 43 -7.72 17.64 8.46
C ILE A 43 -8.09 16.36 7.71
N LEU A 44 -7.52 16.18 6.53
CA LEU A 44 -7.57 14.93 5.76
C LEU A 44 -6.33 14.11 6.07
N GLU A 45 -6.51 12.96 6.75
CA GLU A 45 -5.42 12.02 7.07
C GLU A 45 -5.37 10.82 6.14
N SER A 46 -6.47 10.51 5.43
CA SER A 46 -6.49 9.43 4.45
C SER A 46 -5.42 9.63 3.38
N THR A 47 -4.76 8.55 2.97
CA THR A 47 -3.89 8.57 1.78
C THR A 47 -4.76 8.75 0.54
N VAL A 48 -4.44 9.72 -0.29
CA VAL A 48 -5.30 10.15 -1.40
C VAL A 48 -4.47 10.48 -2.65
N PRO A 49 -5.07 10.40 -3.84
CA PRO A 49 -4.47 10.96 -5.06
C PRO A 49 -4.23 12.46 -4.96
N PRO A 50 -3.27 13.00 -5.74
CA PRO A 50 -3.06 14.44 -5.86
C PRO A 50 -4.35 15.19 -6.17
N HIS A 51 -4.47 16.44 -5.64
CA HIS A 51 -5.63 17.32 -5.75
C HIS A 51 -6.89 16.91 -4.95
N THR A 52 -6.84 15.88 -4.13
CA THR A 52 -8.00 15.46 -3.32
C THR A 52 -8.32 16.46 -2.20
N THR A 53 -7.30 17.10 -1.61
CA THR A 53 -7.49 18.15 -0.58
C THR A 53 -8.21 19.36 -1.15
N GLU A 54 -7.90 19.74 -2.38
CA GLU A 54 -8.62 20.80 -3.10
C GLU A 54 -10.06 20.38 -3.40
N MET A 55 -10.29 19.16 -3.84
CA MET A 55 -11.63 18.61 -4.05
C MET A 55 -12.44 18.63 -2.75
N LEU A 56 -11.84 18.21 -1.63
CA LEU A 56 -12.48 18.25 -0.31
C LEU A 56 -12.86 19.69 0.08
N ALA A 57 -11.96 20.66 -0.11
CA ALA A 57 -12.26 22.08 0.18
C ALA A 57 -13.46 22.60 -0.63
N ARG A 58 -13.58 22.17 -1.89
CA ARG A 58 -14.73 22.50 -2.75
C ARG A 58 -16.03 21.88 -2.22
N VAL A 59 -16.00 20.60 -1.86
CA VAL A 59 -17.17 19.92 -1.26
C VAL A 59 -17.62 20.58 0.04
N LEU A 60 -16.68 20.95 0.90
CA LEU A 60 -16.97 21.67 2.15
C LEU A 60 -17.61 23.04 1.87
N SER A 61 -17.12 23.77 0.88
CA SER A 61 -17.67 25.06 0.48
C SER A 61 -19.10 24.94 -0.08
N GLU A 62 -19.34 23.95 -0.94
CA GLU A 62 -20.66 23.67 -1.51
C GLU A 62 -21.71 23.37 -0.43
N GLU A 63 -21.35 22.53 0.56
CA GLU A 63 -22.29 22.10 1.61
C GLU A 63 -22.49 23.14 2.72
N SER A 64 -21.45 23.91 3.07
CA SER A 64 -21.54 24.89 4.16
C SER A 64 -22.01 26.27 3.69
N GLY A 65 -21.87 26.58 2.39
CA GLY A 65 -22.05 27.92 1.85
C GLY A 65 -20.95 28.91 2.23
N ILE A 66 -19.87 28.43 2.88
CA ILE A 66 -18.71 29.26 3.23
C ILE A 66 -17.80 29.35 2.00
N ASP A 67 -17.27 30.53 1.70
CA ASP A 67 -16.30 30.75 0.66
C ASP A 67 -15.07 29.83 0.86
N MET A 68 -14.66 29.11 -0.18
CA MET A 68 -13.56 28.15 -0.15
C MET A 68 -12.25 28.72 0.41
N ASP A 69 -11.99 30.02 0.16
CA ASP A 69 -10.80 30.70 0.66
C ASP A 69 -10.85 30.98 2.19
N LYS A 70 -12.00 30.80 2.81
CA LYS A 70 -12.23 30.99 4.26
C LYS A 70 -12.29 29.65 5.00
N ILE A 71 -12.18 28.53 4.30
CA ILE A 71 -12.19 27.19 4.89
C ILE A 71 -10.75 26.73 5.10
N HIS A 72 -10.41 26.42 6.35
CA HIS A 72 -9.10 25.88 6.67
C HIS A 72 -9.09 24.36 6.44
N VAL A 73 -8.40 23.91 5.39
CA VAL A 73 -8.20 22.50 5.07
C VAL A 73 -6.72 22.18 5.03
N ALA A 74 -6.33 21.10 5.70
CA ALA A 74 -4.98 20.59 5.69
C ALA A 74 -4.98 19.10 5.35
N HIS A 75 -3.95 18.62 4.66
CA HIS A 75 -3.61 17.21 4.47
C HIS A 75 -2.43 16.84 5.38
N CYS A 76 -2.64 15.82 6.21
CA CYS A 76 -1.64 15.36 7.16
C CYS A 76 -1.56 13.82 7.07
N PRO A 77 -0.87 13.27 6.07
CA PRO A 77 -0.90 11.84 5.80
C PRO A 77 -0.36 11.01 6.96
N GLU A 78 -1.02 9.90 7.25
CA GLU A 78 -0.56 8.96 8.28
C GLU A 78 0.61 8.12 7.78
N ARG A 79 1.65 7.97 8.61
CA ARG A 79 2.93 7.34 8.25
C ARG A 79 3.38 6.27 9.25
N VAL A 80 2.53 5.89 10.21
CA VAL A 80 2.87 4.89 11.22
C VAL A 80 2.68 3.45 10.75
N ILE A 81 3.39 2.53 11.40
CA ILE A 81 3.32 1.11 11.14
C ILE A 81 2.46 0.43 12.23
N PRO A 82 1.49 -0.41 11.87
CA PRO A 82 0.77 -1.24 12.83
C PRO A 82 1.75 -2.04 13.73
N GLY A 83 1.43 -2.09 15.03
CA GLY A 83 2.27 -2.74 16.05
C GLY A 83 3.21 -1.78 16.78
N ASN A 84 3.60 -0.64 16.20
CA ASN A 84 4.46 0.36 16.84
C ASN A 84 3.83 1.77 16.84
N MET A 85 2.54 1.84 16.62
CA MET A 85 1.79 3.07 16.33
C MET A 85 2.03 4.17 17.37
N MET A 86 1.87 3.88 18.67
CA MET A 86 1.98 4.89 19.73
C MET A 86 3.37 5.50 19.85
N TYR A 87 4.41 4.69 19.58
CA TYR A 87 5.77 5.20 19.57
C TYR A 87 6.01 6.10 18.35
N GLU A 88 5.58 5.66 17.17
CA GLU A 88 5.80 6.39 15.92
C GLU A 88 4.99 7.67 15.85
N LEU A 89 3.75 7.70 16.36
CA LEU A 89 2.93 8.91 16.47
C LEU A 89 3.63 10.04 17.24
N LYS A 90 4.45 9.67 18.23
CA LYS A 90 5.15 10.63 19.09
C LYS A 90 6.56 11.00 18.62
N ASN A 91 7.19 10.13 17.83
CA ASN A 91 8.61 10.24 17.54
C ASN A 91 8.96 10.45 16.07
N ASN A 92 8.05 10.11 15.13
CA ASN A 92 8.29 10.35 13.71
C ASN A 92 7.92 11.79 13.33
N ASP A 93 8.66 12.32 12.36
CA ASP A 93 8.33 13.61 11.76
C ASP A 93 6.94 13.57 11.10
N ARG A 94 6.22 14.69 11.18
CA ARG A 94 4.92 14.87 10.54
C ARG A 94 5.01 15.82 9.36
N ILE A 95 4.27 15.51 8.30
CA ILE A 95 4.07 16.42 7.18
C ILE A 95 2.68 17.05 7.35
N VAL A 96 2.63 18.35 7.26
CA VAL A 96 1.40 19.14 7.29
C VAL A 96 1.37 19.99 6.03
N GLY A 97 0.53 19.59 5.08
CA GLY A 97 0.29 20.34 3.88
C GLY A 97 -1.05 21.09 3.97
N ALA A 98 -1.08 22.34 3.58
CA ALA A 98 -2.32 23.10 3.60
C ALA A 98 -2.39 24.12 2.47
N ARG A 99 -3.62 24.49 2.10
CA ARG A 99 -3.89 25.49 1.08
C ARG A 99 -3.52 26.91 1.49
N THR A 100 -3.54 27.19 2.82
CA THR A 100 -3.18 28.50 3.36
C THR A 100 -2.18 28.35 4.51
N PRO A 101 -1.30 29.37 4.72
CA PRO A 101 -0.39 29.36 5.86
C PRO A 101 -1.10 29.24 7.20
N GLU A 102 -2.27 29.86 7.34
CA GLU A 102 -3.08 29.83 8.56
C GLU A 102 -3.55 28.41 8.86
N ALA A 103 -4.04 27.68 7.87
CA ALA A 103 -4.46 26.27 8.03
C ALA A 103 -3.26 25.38 8.37
N ALA A 104 -2.08 25.64 7.79
CA ALA A 104 -0.85 24.93 8.12
C ALA A 104 -0.43 25.14 9.58
N GLU A 105 -0.47 26.39 10.08
CA GLU A 105 -0.16 26.70 11.47
C GLU A 105 -1.18 26.07 12.44
N MET A 106 -2.46 26.13 12.12
CA MET A 106 -3.51 25.51 12.94
C MET A 106 -3.29 24.00 13.05
N ALA A 107 -3.06 23.31 11.94
CA ALA A 107 -2.80 21.87 11.92
C ALA A 107 -1.49 21.52 12.63
N ALA A 108 -0.40 22.23 12.33
CA ALA A 108 0.89 22.02 12.96
C ALA A 108 0.82 22.13 14.49
N SER A 109 0.14 23.17 15.01
CA SER A 109 -0.03 23.39 16.46
C SER A 109 -0.69 22.23 17.21
N ILE A 110 -1.44 21.40 16.49
CA ILE A 110 -2.11 20.21 17.05
C ILE A 110 -1.09 19.07 17.17
N TYR A 111 -0.38 18.78 16.09
CA TYR A 111 0.59 17.67 16.06
C TYR A 111 1.79 17.95 16.95
N GLU A 112 2.27 19.19 17.05
CA GLU A 112 3.35 19.61 17.95
C GLU A 112 3.05 19.29 19.41
N LYS A 113 1.78 19.27 19.84
CA LYS A 113 1.40 18.91 21.22
C LYS A 113 1.49 17.39 21.48
N VAL A 114 1.53 16.58 20.43
CA VAL A 114 1.57 15.11 20.51
C VAL A 114 3.00 14.60 20.34
N LEU A 115 3.81 15.33 19.55
CA LEU A 115 5.18 14.94 19.24
C LEU A 115 6.11 15.12 20.45
N GLU A 116 6.94 14.11 20.70
CA GLU A 116 7.99 14.13 21.72
C GLU A 116 9.37 14.39 21.11
N LYS A 117 9.67 13.82 19.93
CA LYS A 117 10.97 13.95 19.24
C LYS A 117 10.83 14.35 17.77
N GLY A 118 9.70 13.99 17.14
CA GLY A 118 9.45 14.34 15.74
C GLY A 118 9.28 15.84 15.54
N VAL A 119 9.46 16.28 14.30
CA VAL A 119 9.30 17.67 13.86
C VAL A 119 8.13 17.74 12.89
N VAL A 120 7.38 18.86 12.93
CA VAL A 120 6.34 19.15 11.93
C VAL A 120 6.95 19.91 10.75
N HIS A 121 6.90 19.31 9.57
CA HIS A 121 7.29 19.94 8.30
C HIS A 121 6.05 20.49 7.62
N LYS A 122 6.00 21.82 7.47
CA LYS A 122 4.90 22.52 6.81
C LYS A 122 5.17 22.69 5.31
N THR A 123 4.17 22.43 4.48
CA THR A 123 4.24 22.56 3.03
C THR A 123 2.83 22.89 2.46
N ASP A 124 2.69 22.93 1.14
CA ASP A 124 1.37 22.97 0.48
C ASP A 124 0.69 21.57 0.49
N ASP A 125 -0.60 21.56 0.28
CA ASP A 125 -1.43 20.36 0.31
C ASP A 125 -1.01 19.33 -0.77
N LEU A 126 -0.75 19.77 -1.98
CA LEU A 126 -0.34 18.90 -3.09
C LEU A 126 0.99 18.23 -2.83
N THR A 127 1.97 18.96 -2.30
CA THR A 127 3.27 18.38 -1.89
C THR A 127 3.09 17.33 -0.78
N ALA A 128 2.22 17.56 0.20
CA ALA A 128 1.96 16.61 1.26
C ALA A 128 1.28 15.32 0.75
N GLU A 129 0.30 15.43 -0.16
CA GLU A 129 -0.33 14.29 -0.83
C GLU A 129 0.71 13.46 -1.57
N MET A 130 1.56 14.10 -2.37
CA MET A 130 2.62 13.44 -3.13
C MET A 130 3.70 12.82 -2.25
N CYS A 131 4.05 13.41 -1.10
CA CYS A 131 5.04 12.84 -0.19
C CYS A 131 4.66 11.43 0.26
N LYS A 132 3.42 11.24 0.70
CA LYS A 132 2.94 9.92 1.14
C LYS A 132 2.97 8.88 0.02
N LEU A 133 2.48 9.24 -1.15
CA LEU A 133 2.47 8.36 -2.31
C LEU A 133 3.89 8.00 -2.75
N THR A 134 4.81 8.98 -2.71
CA THR A 134 6.21 8.79 -3.08
C THR A 134 6.93 7.81 -2.14
N GLU A 135 6.68 7.86 -0.83
CA GLU A 135 7.27 6.94 0.15
C GLU A 135 6.91 5.48 -0.15
N ASN A 136 5.64 5.20 -0.41
CA ASN A 136 5.18 3.86 -0.73
C ASN A 136 5.60 3.42 -2.13
N THR A 137 5.58 4.32 -3.11
CA THR A 137 6.06 4.07 -4.47
C THR A 137 7.57 3.77 -4.50
N PHE A 138 8.37 4.49 -3.72
CA PHE A 138 9.81 4.18 -3.59
C PHE A 138 10.04 2.74 -3.12
N ARG A 139 9.26 2.29 -2.12
CA ARG A 139 9.36 0.91 -1.63
C ARG A 139 8.91 -0.10 -2.68
N ASP A 140 7.82 0.16 -3.39
CA ASP A 140 7.32 -0.70 -4.46
C ASP A 140 8.35 -0.86 -5.60
N VAL A 141 8.92 0.25 -6.08
CA VAL A 141 9.96 0.25 -7.12
C VAL A 141 11.20 -0.52 -6.66
N ASN A 142 11.63 -0.33 -5.41
CA ASN A 142 12.81 -1.03 -4.88
C ASN A 142 12.56 -2.56 -4.74
N ILE A 143 11.35 -2.96 -4.33
CA ILE A 143 10.95 -4.39 -4.30
C ILE A 143 10.86 -4.94 -5.73
N ALA A 144 10.33 -4.18 -6.68
CA ALA A 144 10.26 -4.59 -8.09
C ALA A 144 11.66 -4.84 -8.67
N TYR A 145 12.62 -3.98 -8.35
CA TYR A 145 14.01 -4.19 -8.74
C TYR A 145 14.59 -5.47 -8.13
N ALA A 146 14.36 -5.72 -6.83
CA ALA A 146 14.78 -6.96 -6.18
C ALA A 146 14.11 -8.20 -6.81
N ASN A 147 12.83 -8.11 -7.13
CA ASN A 147 12.07 -9.16 -7.82
C ASN A 147 12.60 -9.41 -9.24
N GLU A 148 12.98 -8.38 -9.97
CA GLU A 148 13.62 -8.50 -11.28
C GLU A 148 14.98 -9.19 -11.18
N LEU A 149 15.83 -8.76 -10.23
CA LEU A 149 17.11 -9.42 -9.96
C LEU A 149 16.91 -10.91 -9.65
N SER A 150 15.87 -11.28 -8.91
CA SER A 150 15.61 -12.70 -8.60
C SER A 150 15.29 -13.54 -9.84
N VAL A 151 14.62 -12.96 -10.85
CA VAL A 151 14.35 -13.62 -12.13
C VAL A 151 15.63 -13.76 -12.97
N ILE A 152 16.47 -12.73 -12.97
CA ILE A 152 17.75 -12.73 -13.67
C ILE A 152 18.70 -13.75 -13.03
N CYS A 153 18.83 -13.72 -11.71
CA CYS A 153 19.69 -14.63 -10.94
C CYS A 153 19.29 -16.10 -11.14
N ASP A 154 17.99 -16.38 -11.18
CA ASP A 154 17.50 -17.73 -11.48
C ASP A 154 18.00 -18.24 -12.85
N LYS A 155 17.95 -17.40 -13.88
CA LYS A 155 18.48 -17.74 -15.21
C LYS A 155 20.00 -17.90 -15.24
N MET A 156 20.71 -17.19 -14.36
CA MET A 156 22.16 -17.26 -14.24
C MET A 156 22.64 -18.39 -13.32
N GLY A 157 21.75 -19.01 -12.54
CA GLY A 157 22.09 -20.04 -11.56
C GLY A 157 22.84 -19.49 -10.35
N ILE A 158 22.59 -18.23 -9.93
CA ILE A 158 23.20 -17.60 -8.76
C ILE A 158 22.15 -17.25 -7.70
N ASP A 159 22.57 -17.19 -6.44
CA ASP A 159 21.71 -16.84 -5.33
C ASP A 159 21.48 -15.33 -5.29
N VAL A 160 20.21 -14.92 -5.44
CA VAL A 160 19.82 -13.50 -5.40
C VAL A 160 20.01 -12.89 -4.01
N PHE A 161 19.86 -13.65 -2.93
CA PHE A 161 20.03 -13.14 -1.57
C PHE A 161 21.51 -12.85 -1.27
N GLU A 162 22.41 -13.72 -1.74
CA GLU A 162 23.84 -13.46 -1.68
C GLU A 162 24.23 -12.25 -2.52
N LEU A 163 23.74 -12.15 -3.75
CA LEU A 163 23.96 -10.97 -4.62
C LEU A 163 23.55 -9.68 -3.94
N ILE A 164 22.31 -9.61 -3.40
CA ILE A 164 21.78 -8.42 -2.75
C ILE A 164 22.58 -8.08 -1.49
N LYS A 165 22.93 -9.08 -0.68
CA LYS A 165 23.76 -8.88 0.50
C LYS A 165 25.12 -8.25 0.15
N LEU A 166 25.78 -8.73 -0.89
CA LEU A 166 27.06 -8.20 -1.34
C LEU A 166 26.92 -6.80 -1.97
N ALA A 167 25.89 -6.58 -2.78
CA ALA A 167 25.62 -5.27 -3.36
C ALA A 167 25.35 -4.20 -2.28
N ASN A 168 24.63 -4.56 -1.23
CA ASN A 168 24.31 -3.68 -0.09
C ASN A 168 25.53 -3.37 0.80
N CYS A 169 26.69 -4.04 0.60
CA CYS A 169 27.94 -3.58 1.21
C CYS A 169 28.42 -2.23 0.65
N HIS A 170 27.93 -1.82 -0.51
CA HIS A 170 28.24 -0.52 -1.07
C HIS A 170 27.46 0.59 -0.32
N PRO A 171 28.11 1.66 0.18
CA PRO A 171 27.51 2.61 1.12
C PRO A 171 26.32 3.43 0.56
N ARG A 172 26.08 3.41 -0.75
CA ARG A 172 24.98 4.10 -1.43
C ARG A 172 23.93 3.15 -1.98
N VAL A 173 23.96 1.87 -1.62
CA VAL A 173 23.05 0.84 -2.14
C VAL A 173 22.27 0.23 -0.97
N ASN A 174 20.94 0.16 -1.11
CA ASN A 174 20.06 -0.48 -0.15
C ASN A 174 18.91 -1.17 -0.91
N ILE A 175 19.20 -2.31 -1.51
CA ILE A 175 18.23 -3.12 -2.23
C ILE A 175 17.42 -3.90 -1.21
N LEU A 176 16.09 -3.89 -1.36
CA LEU A 176 15.18 -4.68 -0.53
C LEU A 176 15.19 -6.16 -0.94
N ASN A 177 14.53 -7.02 -0.17
CA ASN A 177 14.45 -8.44 -0.46
C ASN A 177 13.39 -8.72 -1.54
N PRO A 178 13.67 -9.67 -2.47
CA PRO A 178 12.66 -10.18 -3.38
C PRO A 178 11.64 -11.06 -2.64
N GLY A 179 10.44 -11.17 -3.20
CA GLY A 179 9.36 -12.01 -2.69
C GLY A 179 8.50 -12.58 -3.80
N VAL A 180 7.32 -13.08 -3.44
CA VAL A 180 6.33 -13.62 -4.39
C VAL A 180 5.62 -12.50 -5.16
N GLY A 181 5.65 -11.29 -4.64
CA GLY A 181 5.01 -10.10 -5.18
C GLY A 181 4.93 -9.02 -4.10
N VAL A 182 4.09 -8.02 -4.31
CA VAL A 182 3.80 -6.95 -3.34
C VAL A 182 2.31 -6.93 -3.07
N GLY A 183 1.95 -7.17 -1.81
CA GLY A 183 0.57 -7.16 -1.34
C GLY A 183 0.28 -6.04 -0.34
N GLY A 184 -0.92 -6.13 0.25
CA GLY A 184 -1.43 -5.15 1.21
C GLY A 184 -2.08 -3.94 0.55
N HIS A 185 -2.74 -3.14 1.36
CA HIS A 185 -3.59 -2.04 0.93
C HIS A 185 -2.87 -0.68 0.78
N CYS A 186 -1.53 -0.66 0.88
CA CYS A 186 -0.74 0.57 0.77
C CYS A 186 0.25 0.47 -0.41
N ILE A 187 1.31 -0.36 -0.29
CA ILE A 187 2.39 -0.41 -1.27
C ILE A 187 1.89 -0.93 -2.64
N ALA A 188 0.92 -1.84 -2.64
CA ALA A 188 0.30 -2.35 -3.87
C ALA A 188 -0.67 -1.34 -4.54
N VAL A 189 -1.16 -0.34 -3.80
CA VAL A 189 -2.24 0.58 -4.20
C VAL A 189 -1.72 1.98 -4.53
N ASP A 190 -0.96 2.60 -3.64
CA ASP A 190 -0.57 4.02 -3.74
C ASP A 190 0.17 4.39 -5.03
N PRO A 191 1.01 3.52 -5.64
CA PRO A 191 1.64 3.83 -6.92
C PRO A 191 0.63 4.04 -8.05
N TRP A 192 -0.52 3.36 -8.01
CA TRP A 192 -1.58 3.52 -8.98
C TRP A 192 -2.23 4.91 -8.92
N PHE A 193 -2.28 5.56 -7.74
CA PHE A 193 -2.79 6.92 -7.60
C PHE A 193 -1.92 7.95 -8.34
N ILE A 194 -0.60 7.72 -8.40
CA ILE A 194 0.29 8.56 -9.22
C ILE A 194 0.11 8.23 -10.70
N TYR A 195 0.08 6.93 -11.05
CA TYR A 195 -0.04 6.50 -12.44
C TYR A 195 -1.37 6.94 -13.08
N GLU A 196 -2.47 6.91 -12.33
CA GLU A 196 -3.79 7.34 -12.78
C GLU A 196 -3.77 8.76 -13.35
N GLN A 197 -3.07 9.67 -12.69
CA GLN A 197 -3.02 11.08 -13.10
C GLN A 197 -1.92 11.40 -14.10
N PHE A 198 -0.82 10.63 -14.07
CA PHE A 198 0.37 10.91 -14.88
C PHE A 198 0.83 9.67 -15.68
N PRO A 199 -0.04 9.05 -16.50
CA PRO A 199 0.30 7.79 -17.18
C PRO A 199 1.39 7.95 -18.24
N ALA A 200 1.58 9.15 -18.77
CA ALA A 200 2.64 9.44 -19.73
C ALA A 200 4.02 9.53 -19.07
N GLU A 201 4.10 10.02 -17.86
CA GLU A 201 5.32 10.30 -17.10
C GLU A 201 5.72 9.13 -16.19
N ALA A 202 4.75 8.41 -15.57
CA ALA A 202 4.96 7.40 -14.54
C ALA A 202 5.42 6.03 -15.10
N LYS A 203 6.36 6.03 -16.04
CA LYS A 203 6.84 4.81 -16.74
C LYS A 203 7.55 3.82 -15.82
N VAL A 204 8.39 4.32 -14.92
CA VAL A 204 9.12 3.48 -13.95
C VAL A 204 8.14 2.87 -12.94
N ILE A 205 7.14 3.64 -12.51
CA ILE A 205 6.10 3.18 -11.60
C ILE A 205 5.29 2.05 -12.23
N LEU A 206 4.83 2.23 -13.47
CA LEU A 206 4.12 1.19 -14.21
C LEU A 206 4.95 -0.09 -14.32
N ALA A 207 6.19 0.02 -14.81
CA ALA A 207 7.07 -1.13 -14.97
C ALA A 207 7.32 -1.88 -13.65
N ALA A 208 7.44 -1.14 -12.53
CA ALA A 208 7.56 -1.72 -11.20
C ALA A 208 6.31 -2.48 -10.77
N ARG A 209 5.13 -1.88 -10.96
CA ARG A 209 3.85 -2.54 -10.68
C ARG A 209 3.67 -3.81 -11.51
N GLU A 210 3.88 -3.74 -12.81
CA GLU A 210 3.82 -4.90 -13.71
C GLU A 210 4.80 -6.01 -13.29
N ARG A 211 6.01 -5.65 -12.84
CA ARG A 211 6.99 -6.61 -12.33
C ARG A 211 6.48 -7.31 -11.05
N ASN A 212 5.96 -6.56 -10.10
CA ASN A 212 5.48 -7.07 -8.84
C ASN A 212 4.19 -7.92 -9.02
N GLU A 213 3.27 -7.50 -9.86
CA GLU A 213 2.03 -8.22 -10.15
C GLU A 213 2.24 -9.51 -10.96
N ASN A 214 3.24 -9.55 -11.83
CA ASN A 214 3.57 -10.75 -12.59
C ASN A 214 4.48 -11.74 -11.81
N LYS A 215 4.96 -11.37 -10.62
CA LYS A 215 5.88 -12.24 -9.86
C LYS A 215 5.24 -13.54 -9.38
N PRO A 216 3.97 -13.60 -8.90
CA PRO A 216 3.31 -14.84 -8.53
C PRO A 216 3.28 -15.85 -9.70
N ARG A 217 3.05 -15.38 -10.94
CA ARG A 217 3.05 -16.23 -12.13
C ARG A 217 4.42 -16.85 -12.39
N PHE A 218 5.49 -16.06 -12.29
CA PHE A 218 6.86 -16.58 -12.42
C PHE A 218 7.15 -17.66 -11.37
N VAL A 219 6.74 -17.42 -10.12
CA VAL A 219 6.93 -18.40 -9.03
C VAL A 219 6.11 -19.68 -9.29
N ALA A 220 4.85 -19.54 -9.73
CA ALA A 220 4.00 -20.68 -10.08
C ALA A 220 4.61 -21.53 -11.21
N ASP A 221 5.13 -20.90 -12.27
CA ASP A 221 5.79 -21.61 -13.38
C ASP A 221 7.02 -22.39 -12.88
N LYS A 222 7.78 -21.78 -11.97
CA LYS A 222 8.95 -22.44 -11.36
C LYS A 222 8.55 -23.63 -10.48
N VAL A 223 7.51 -23.49 -9.66
CA VAL A 223 6.95 -24.58 -8.85
C VAL A 223 6.53 -25.73 -9.75
N VAL A 224 5.68 -25.45 -10.76
CA VAL A 224 5.19 -26.48 -11.70
C VAL A 224 6.33 -27.20 -12.42
N SER A 225 7.39 -26.49 -12.81
CA SER A 225 8.56 -27.09 -13.45
C SER A 225 9.38 -28.01 -12.54
N SER A 226 9.20 -27.89 -11.24
CA SER A 226 9.89 -28.70 -10.23
C SER A 226 9.09 -29.93 -9.78
N LEU A 227 7.80 -29.99 -10.11
CA LEU A 227 6.93 -31.13 -9.77
C LEU A 227 7.21 -32.34 -10.66
N ALA A 228 7.11 -33.55 -10.09
CA ALA A 228 7.17 -34.79 -10.85
C ALA A 228 5.94 -34.98 -11.73
N LYS A 229 4.77 -34.56 -11.20
CA LYS A 229 3.48 -34.55 -11.90
C LYS A 229 2.73 -33.27 -11.57
N VAL A 230 1.97 -32.74 -12.52
CA VAL A 230 1.15 -31.54 -12.28
C VAL A 230 0.05 -31.76 -11.23
N THR A 231 -0.31 -33.02 -10.97
CA THR A 231 -1.29 -33.43 -9.94
C THR A 231 -0.68 -33.59 -8.55
N ASP A 232 0.62 -33.34 -8.39
CA ASP A 232 1.26 -33.39 -7.07
C ASP A 232 0.70 -32.28 -6.18
N THR A 233 0.79 -32.48 -4.87
CA THR A 233 0.24 -31.55 -3.87
C THR A 233 1.31 -30.58 -3.43
N VAL A 234 1.03 -29.28 -3.56
CA VAL A 234 1.93 -28.21 -3.11
C VAL A 234 1.42 -27.61 -1.81
N GLY A 235 2.27 -27.60 -0.79
CA GLY A 235 2.02 -26.92 0.47
C GLY A 235 2.51 -25.46 0.43
N VAL A 236 1.63 -24.50 0.68
CA VAL A 236 1.95 -23.06 0.77
C VAL A 236 1.94 -22.63 2.23
N LEU A 237 3.06 -22.11 2.71
CA LEU A 237 3.21 -21.67 4.10
C LEU A 237 3.05 -20.14 4.19
N GLY A 238 1.90 -19.70 4.72
CA GLY A 238 1.51 -18.30 4.84
C GLY A 238 0.74 -17.80 3.62
N LEU A 239 -0.43 -17.24 3.90
CA LEU A 239 -1.27 -16.55 2.91
C LEU A 239 -1.32 -15.03 3.12
N SER A 240 -0.94 -14.55 4.30
CA SER A 240 -0.90 -13.11 4.58
C SER A 240 0.24 -12.43 3.81
N TYR A 241 0.03 -11.19 3.39
CA TYR A 241 1.05 -10.44 2.66
C TYR A 241 2.26 -10.04 3.52
N LYS A 242 2.14 -10.15 4.83
CA LYS A 242 3.17 -9.78 5.82
C LYS A 242 3.15 -10.80 6.98
N PRO A 243 4.31 -11.14 7.56
CA PRO A 243 4.36 -12.01 8.74
C PRO A 243 3.64 -11.41 9.94
N ASP A 244 3.11 -12.27 10.80
CA ASP A 244 2.48 -11.96 12.10
C ASP A 244 1.24 -11.06 12.00
N VAL A 245 0.50 -11.13 10.89
CA VAL A 245 -0.78 -10.42 10.69
C VAL A 245 -1.81 -11.33 10.05
N ASP A 246 -3.09 -11.02 10.26
CA ASP A 246 -4.25 -11.69 9.67
C ASP A 246 -4.78 -10.97 8.40
N ASP A 247 -3.98 -10.12 7.78
CA ASP A 247 -4.38 -9.32 6.63
C ASP A 247 -4.06 -10.03 5.32
N LEU A 248 -5.13 -10.44 4.64
CA LEU A 248 -5.08 -11.21 3.38
C LEU A 248 -5.32 -10.33 2.14
N ARG A 249 -5.49 -9.01 2.31
CA ARG A 249 -5.80 -8.10 1.20
C ARG A 249 -4.65 -8.02 0.22
N GLU A 250 -4.97 -8.08 -1.07
CA GLU A 250 -3.99 -8.02 -2.18
C GLU A 250 -2.81 -8.98 -1.96
N SER A 251 -3.07 -10.17 -1.41
CA SER A 251 -1.98 -11.11 -1.11
C SER A 251 -1.44 -11.81 -2.35
N PRO A 252 -0.17 -11.64 -2.69
CA PRO A 252 0.44 -12.36 -3.80
C PRO A 252 0.57 -13.87 -3.55
N SER A 253 0.51 -14.33 -2.30
CA SER A 253 0.49 -15.76 -1.96
C SER A 253 -0.86 -16.39 -2.32
N ILE A 254 -1.96 -15.69 -2.13
CA ILE A 254 -3.29 -16.13 -2.57
C ILE A 254 -3.35 -16.20 -4.09
N GLU A 255 -2.86 -15.18 -4.77
CA GLU A 255 -2.77 -15.18 -6.23
C GLU A 255 -1.92 -16.35 -6.76
N LEU A 256 -0.76 -16.60 -6.13
CA LEU A 256 0.07 -17.78 -6.43
C LEU A 256 -0.72 -19.07 -6.31
N CYS A 257 -1.49 -19.26 -5.22
CA CYS A 257 -2.32 -20.45 -5.02
C CYS A 257 -3.35 -20.63 -6.15
N HIS A 258 -4.04 -19.55 -6.51
CA HIS A 258 -5.03 -19.61 -7.60
C HIS A 258 -4.36 -19.96 -8.94
N ILE A 259 -3.22 -19.35 -9.26
CA ILE A 259 -2.48 -19.68 -10.49
C ILE A 259 -2.05 -21.15 -10.50
N LEU A 260 -1.63 -21.71 -9.37
CA LEU A 260 -1.27 -23.13 -9.26
C LEU A 260 -2.51 -24.03 -9.45
N GLN A 261 -3.65 -23.68 -8.82
CA GLN A 261 -4.92 -24.40 -8.99
C GLN A 261 -5.39 -24.38 -10.45
N ASP A 262 -5.30 -23.22 -11.12
CA ASP A 262 -5.65 -23.07 -12.55
C ASP A 262 -4.77 -23.94 -13.48
N LYS A 263 -3.53 -24.21 -13.05
CA LYS A 263 -2.61 -25.13 -13.74
C LYS A 263 -2.86 -26.61 -13.41
N GLY A 264 -3.83 -26.92 -12.55
CA GLY A 264 -4.20 -28.28 -12.14
C GLY A 264 -3.39 -28.85 -10.99
N VAL A 265 -2.64 -28.03 -10.26
CA VAL A 265 -1.89 -28.43 -9.07
C VAL A 265 -2.83 -28.49 -7.86
N HIS A 266 -2.71 -29.51 -7.03
CA HIS A 266 -3.40 -29.55 -5.73
C HIS A 266 -2.68 -28.64 -4.75
N VAL A 267 -3.40 -27.65 -4.22
CA VAL A 267 -2.82 -26.66 -3.29
C VAL A 267 -3.42 -26.83 -1.90
N LEU A 268 -2.58 -26.91 -0.89
CA LEU A 268 -2.93 -26.80 0.53
C LEU A 268 -2.17 -25.61 1.11
N ALA A 269 -2.85 -24.80 1.91
CA ALA A 269 -2.19 -23.69 2.61
C ALA A 269 -2.17 -23.93 4.13
N CYS A 270 -1.20 -23.31 4.80
CA CYS A 270 -1.20 -23.14 6.24
C CYS A 270 -1.06 -21.67 6.58
N GLU A 271 -2.19 -21.03 6.96
CA GLU A 271 -2.23 -19.66 7.45
C GLU A 271 -2.73 -19.68 8.91
N PRO A 272 -1.80 -19.59 9.89
CA PRO A 272 -2.15 -19.77 11.29
C PRO A 272 -3.05 -18.66 11.86
N PHE A 273 -3.07 -17.49 11.23
CA PHE A 273 -3.90 -16.35 11.66
C PHE A 273 -5.30 -16.36 11.04
N ALA A 274 -5.54 -17.12 9.97
CA ALA A 274 -6.87 -17.35 9.44
C ALA A 274 -7.58 -18.47 10.20
N LYS A 275 -8.79 -18.19 10.71
CA LYS A 275 -9.57 -19.16 11.50
C LYS A 275 -10.37 -20.14 10.66
N ASP A 276 -10.63 -19.80 9.41
CA ASP A 276 -11.43 -20.59 8.50
C ASP A 276 -10.62 -21.75 7.92
N SER A 277 -11.26 -22.89 7.73
CA SER A 277 -10.65 -24.08 7.10
C SER A 277 -10.45 -23.91 5.58
N GLU A 278 -10.90 -22.80 5.03
CA GLU A 278 -10.74 -22.43 3.63
C GLU A 278 -10.59 -20.90 3.52
N VAL A 279 -9.64 -20.45 2.72
CA VAL A 279 -9.40 -19.04 2.43
C VAL A 279 -9.52 -18.83 0.93
N GLN A 280 -10.56 -18.14 0.48
CA GLN A 280 -10.79 -17.83 -0.93
C GLN A 280 -10.67 -19.04 -1.88
N GLY A 281 -11.26 -20.19 -1.50
CA GLY A 281 -11.19 -21.42 -2.29
C GLY A 281 -9.91 -22.22 -2.12
N ILE A 282 -9.03 -21.84 -1.19
CA ILE A 282 -7.78 -22.53 -0.88
C ILE A 282 -7.97 -23.25 0.47
N PRO A 283 -7.85 -24.60 0.54
CA PRO A 283 -7.92 -25.33 1.80
C PRO A 283 -6.83 -24.88 2.77
N ASN A 284 -7.23 -24.42 3.97
CA ASN A 284 -6.33 -24.00 5.05
C ASN A 284 -6.25 -25.12 6.10
N VAL A 285 -5.08 -25.71 6.22
CA VAL A 285 -4.83 -26.89 7.05
C VAL A 285 -3.66 -26.63 8.02
N SER A 286 -3.46 -27.54 8.97
CA SER A 286 -2.31 -27.43 9.88
C SER A 286 -0.98 -27.70 9.17
N PHE A 287 0.10 -27.15 9.75
CA PHE A 287 1.45 -27.40 9.23
C PHE A 287 1.80 -28.91 9.21
N GLU A 288 1.36 -29.66 10.23
CA GLU A 288 1.56 -31.11 10.30
C GLU A 288 0.79 -31.85 9.18
N GLU A 289 -0.33 -31.32 8.75
CA GLU A 289 -1.10 -31.89 7.65
C GLU A 289 -0.41 -31.61 6.30
N ILE A 290 0.14 -30.42 6.11
CA ILE A 290 0.96 -30.11 4.93
C ILE A 290 2.13 -31.06 4.83
N LEU A 291 2.90 -31.27 5.91
CA LEU A 291 4.05 -32.17 5.94
C LEU A 291 3.71 -33.63 5.60
N LYS A 292 2.44 -34.03 5.77
CA LYS A 292 1.98 -35.39 5.46
C LYS A 292 1.45 -35.56 4.04
N LYS A 293 0.95 -34.46 3.44
CA LYS A 293 0.19 -34.52 2.18
C LYS A 293 0.88 -33.83 1.00
N ALA A 294 1.81 -32.90 1.25
CA ALA A 294 2.58 -32.28 0.18
C ALA A 294 3.67 -33.22 -0.33
N ASP A 295 3.86 -33.21 -1.66
CA ASP A 295 4.84 -34.05 -2.38
C ASP A 295 6.24 -33.42 -2.44
#